data_77657f759f435c53e7a84987d64ad548
#
_entry.id   77657f759f435c53e7a84987d64ad548
#
_cell.length_a   1.000
_cell.length_b   1.000
_cell.length_c   1.000
_cell.angle_alpha   90.00
_cell.angle_beta   90.00
_cell.angle_gamma   90.00
#
_symmetry.space_group_name_H-M   'P 1'
#
loop_
_entity.id
_entity.type
_entity.pdbx_description
1 polymer ?
#
loop_
_entity_poly.entity_id
_entity_poly.type
_entity_poly.pdbx_seq_one_letter_code
_entity_poly.pdbx_strand_id
1 'polypeptide(L)'
;MKEQLAKIRSEALAAFGQAQSAAELDSLRVQYLGKKGELTAVLKMMGKLSAEERPAMGQLANEVRSALEAAIEAASGKLEAQALEQRLKDEAVDVTIPGREVKLGHKHPMYLALDEIKDIFIGMGFTVLDGPEVELAELNFDRLNAGEGHPSRDWSDTFYFDEDSRVMLRSQTSPMQVRAMDSMPLPIRIIAPGRVYRKDEVDATHSPMFHQVEGMVIDKGVTMADLKGTLNTVVEQLYGKGTKTRFRPHHFPFTEPSCEMDVQCHKCGGVGCPTCKGEGWIELLGAGMIHPRVLEMAGIDPSVYSGWAFGIGLERTAMRRFKIADLRLIFENDVRFLEQF
;
A
#
# COMPACT_ATOMS: atom_id res chain seq x y z
N MET A 1 25.52 -77.02 31.71
CA MET A 1 25.26 -76.28 30.47
C MET A 1 23.77 -75.80 30.36
N LYS A 2 22.78 -76.67 30.58
CA LYS A 2 21.32 -76.18 30.58
C LYS A 2 21.09 -75.05 31.60
N GLU A 3 21.58 -75.17 32.79
CA GLU A 3 21.49 -74.20 33.85
C GLU A 3 22.18 -72.88 33.47
N GLN A 4 23.33 -72.94 32.80
CA GLN A 4 24.07 -71.82 32.31
C GLN A 4 23.31 -71.03 31.21
N LEU A 5 22.66 -71.75 30.26
CA LEU A 5 21.82 -71.14 29.23
C LEU A 5 20.57 -70.49 29.85
N ALA A 6 19.94 -71.15 30.85
CA ALA A 6 18.80 -70.55 31.58
C ALA A 6 19.22 -69.29 32.37
N LYS A 7 20.37 -69.32 33.00
CA LYS A 7 20.95 -68.17 33.71
C LYS A 7 21.21 -67.00 32.76
N ILE A 8 21.94 -67.22 31.65
CA ILE A 8 22.20 -66.21 30.65
C ILE A 8 20.92 -65.64 30.11
N ARG A 9 19.90 -66.45 29.81
CA ARG A 9 18.60 -65.99 29.37
C ARG A 9 17.94 -65.03 30.38
N SER A 10 17.90 -65.41 31.67
CA SER A 10 17.25 -64.61 32.71
C SER A 10 17.99 -63.27 32.95
N GLU A 11 19.33 -63.31 33.04
CA GLU A 11 20.16 -62.15 33.29
C GLU A 11 20.12 -61.16 32.11
N ALA A 12 20.24 -61.67 30.88
CA ALA A 12 20.18 -60.84 29.67
C ALA A 12 18.81 -60.21 29.47
N LEU A 13 17.70 -60.93 29.66
CA LEU A 13 16.34 -60.42 29.56
C LEU A 13 16.12 -59.29 30.59
N ALA A 14 16.60 -59.47 31.82
CA ALA A 14 16.50 -58.45 32.86
C ALA A 14 17.32 -57.19 32.50
N ALA A 15 18.56 -57.37 32.02
CA ALA A 15 19.45 -56.29 31.60
C ALA A 15 18.89 -55.49 30.42
N PHE A 16 18.37 -56.17 29.38
CA PHE A 16 17.73 -55.48 28.24
C PHE A 16 16.49 -54.70 28.63
N GLY A 17 15.69 -55.23 29.60
CA GLY A 17 14.51 -54.53 30.11
C GLY A 17 14.83 -53.29 30.93
N GLN A 18 16.04 -53.18 31.48
CA GLN A 18 16.53 -52.07 32.29
C GLN A 18 17.38 -51.04 31.53
N ALA A 19 17.76 -51.35 30.29
CA ALA A 19 18.56 -50.43 29.47
C ALA A 19 17.83 -49.08 29.29
N GLN A 20 18.57 -48.00 29.56
CA GLN A 20 18.05 -46.62 29.50
C GLN A 20 18.46 -45.88 28.23
N SER A 21 19.35 -46.44 27.43
CA SER A 21 19.79 -45.85 26.17
C SER A 21 20.09 -46.90 25.10
N ALA A 22 20.00 -46.46 23.83
CA ALA A 22 20.36 -47.32 22.69
C ALA A 22 21.83 -47.78 22.75
N ALA A 23 22.75 -46.96 23.24
CA ALA A 23 24.16 -47.27 23.40
C ALA A 23 24.37 -48.36 24.47
N GLU A 24 23.63 -48.27 25.58
CA GLU A 24 23.67 -49.29 26.64
C GLU A 24 23.09 -50.60 26.14
N LEU A 25 21.96 -50.58 25.41
CA LEU A 25 21.35 -51.78 24.83
C LEU A 25 22.29 -52.46 23.82
N ASP A 26 23.00 -51.67 22.98
CA ASP A 26 23.97 -52.22 22.05
C ASP A 26 25.19 -52.83 22.76
N SER A 27 25.65 -52.21 23.85
CA SER A 27 26.72 -52.78 24.71
C SER A 27 26.30 -54.11 25.32
N LEU A 28 25.08 -54.19 25.84
CA LEU A 28 24.51 -55.43 26.39
C LEU A 28 24.32 -56.49 25.28
N ARG A 29 23.89 -56.07 24.08
CA ARG A 29 23.81 -56.97 22.91
C ARG A 29 25.17 -57.58 22.59
N VAL A 30 26.22 -56.80 22.57
CA VAL A 30 27.61 -57.28 22.33
C VAL A 30 28.09 -58.19 23.44
N GLN A 31 27.76 -57.89 24.71
CA GLN A 31 28.15 -58.71 25.87
C GLN A 31 27.51 -60.11 25.79
N TYR A 32 26.23 -60.24 25.48
CA TYR A 32 25.55 -61.52 25.47
C TYR A 32 25.60 -62.24 24.12
N LEU A 33 25.43 -61.53 23.00
CA LEU A 33 25.29 -62.12 21.66
C LEU A 33 26.52 -61.87 20.74
N GLY A 34 27.48 -61.08 21.17
CA GLY A 34 28.65 -60.73 20.38
C GLY A 34 29.56 -61.97 20.07
N LYS A 35 30.55 -61.81 19.18
CA LYS A 35 31.48 -62.86 18.78
C LYS A 35 32.24 -63.49 19.98
N LYS A 36 32.45 -62.75 21.05
CA LYS A 36 33.06 -63.19 22.32
C LYS A 36 32.04 -63.18 23.46
N GLY A 37 30.74 -62.99 23.17
CA GLY A 37 29.69 -62.90 24.14
C GLY A 37 29.40 -64.18 24.88
N GLU A 38 28.69 -64.07 26.01
CA GLU A 38 28.45 -65.18 26.94
C GLU A 38 27.74 -66.33 26.30
N LEU A 39 26.71 -66.08 25.47
CA LEU A 39 26.00 -67.13 24.73
C LEU A 39 26.92 -67.84 23.75
N THR A 40 27.77 -67.08 23.04
CA THR A 40 28.71 -67.60 22.06
C THR A 40 29.79 -68.45 22.76
N ALA A 41 30.23 -68.12 23.97
CA ALA A 41 31.15 -68.88 24.76
C ALA A 41 30.59 -70.26 25.15
N VAL A 42 29.33 -70.31 25.52
CA VAL A 42 28.61 -71.56 25.86
C VAL A 42 28.42 -72.42 24.62
N LEU A 43 28.11 -71.82 23.45
CA LEU A 43 28.01 -72.51 22.14
C LEU A 43 29.36 -73.19 21.73
N LYS A 44 30.50 -72.52 21.95
CA LYS A 44 31.81 -73.08 21.67
C LYS A 44 32.14 -74.35 22.52
N MET A 45 31.60 -74.46 23.76
CA MET A 45 31.77 -75.61 24.62
C MET A 45 30.89 -76.78 24.19
N MET A 46 29.92 -76.63 23.31
CA MET A 46 29.10 -77.74 22.77
C MET A 46 29.90 -78.74 21.99
N GLY A 47 31.08 -78.39 21.46
CA GLY A 47 31.98 -79.34 20.83
C GLY A 47 32.48 -80.47 21.74
N LYS A 48 32.35 -80.32 23.06
CA LYS A 48 32.76 -81.30 24.08
C LYS A 48 31.66 -82.31 24.50
N LEU A 49 30.44 -82.11 23.97
CA LEU A 49 29.28 -82.98 24.30
C LEU A 49 29.21 -84.21 23.42
N SER A 50 28.49 -85.24 23.91
CA SER A 50 28.19 -86.44 23.16
C SER A 50 27.37 -86.18 21.90
N ALA A 51 27.44 -87.10 20.90
CA ALA A 51 26.65 -86.90 19.66
C ALA A 51 25.15 -86.89 19.85
N GLU A 52 24.68 -87.56 20.90
CA GLU A 52 23.24 -87.60 21.24
C GLU A 52 22.71 -86.36 21.96
N GLU A 53 23.57 -85.66 22.71
CA GLU A 53 23.14 -84.42 23.48
C GLU A 53 23.28 -83.17 22.66
N ARG A 54 24.08 -83.14 21.60
CA ARG A 54 24.29 -81.91 20.77
C ARG A 54 23.06 -81.35 20.12
N PRO A 55 22.11 -82.13 19.52
CA PRO A 55 20.95 -81.60 18.86
C PRO A 55 20.04 -80.89 19.85
N ALA A 56 19.77 -81.49 21.01
CA ALA A 56 18.89 -80.92 22.04
C ALA A 56 19.45 -79.64 22.66
N MET A 57 20.81 -79.60 22.84
CA MET A 57 21.42 -78.33 23.33
C MET A 57 21.50 -77.26 22.29
N GLY A 58 21.67 -77.64 21.01
CA GLY A 58 21.65 -76.72 19.88
C GLY A 58 20.27 -76.04 19.75
N GLN A 59 19.20 -76.82 19.88
CA GLN A 59 17.84 -76.32 19.88
C GLN A 59 17.59 -75.32 21.03
N LEU A 60 17.97 -75.71 22.26
CA LEU A 60 17.84 -74.86 23.44
C LEU A 60 18.61 -73.52 23.31
N ALA A 61 19.85 -73.61 22.78
CA ALA A 61 20.65 -72.40 22.56
C ALA A 61 20.05 -71.48 21.49
N ASN A 62 19.47 -72.05 20.42
CA ASN A 62 18.73 -71.26 19.42
C ASN A 62 17.46 -70.62 20.01
N GLU A 63 16.72 -71.35 20.86
CA GLU A 63 15.55 -70.77 21.55
C GLU A 63 15.95 -69.59 22.45
N VAL A 64 17.06 -69.73 23.20
CA VAL A 64 17.63 -68.64 24.00
C VAL A 64 18.01 -67.46 23.14
N ARG A 65 18.74 -67.73 22.03
CA ARG A 65 19.14 -66.68 21.09
C ARG A 65 17.94 -65.91 20.54
N SER A 66 16.95 -66.58 20.00
CA SER A 66 15.73 -65.99 19.47
C SER A 66 14.98 -65.16 20.53
N ALA A 67 14.92 -65.67 21.78
CA ALA A 67 14.31 -64.94 22.88
C ALA A 67 15.08 -63.64 23.22
N LEU A 68 16.42 -63.69 23.19
CA LEU A 68 17.24 -62.50 23.42
C LEU A 68 17.15 -61.51 22.28
N GLU A 69 17.14 -61.96 21.04
CA GLU A 69 17.00 -61.10 19.84
C GLU A 69 15.63 -60.40 19.87
N ALA A 70 14.55 -61.11 20.17
CA ALA A 70 13.23 -60.53 20.30
C ALA A 70 13.12 -59.50 21.46
N ALA A 71 13.82 -59.75 22.56
CA ALA A 71 13.86 -58.84 23.69
C ALA A 71 14.62 -57.56 23.39
N ILE A 72 15.71 -57.65 22.64
CA ILE A 72 16.46 -56.47 22.15
C ILE A 72 15.62 -55.63 21.20
N GLU A 73 14.94 -56.26 20.25
CA GLU A 73 14.05 -55.57 19.32
C GLU A 73 12.93 -54.82 20.06
N ALA A 74 12.31 -55.48 21.02
CA ALA A 74 11.26 -54.86 21.87
C ALA A 74 11.82 -53.69 22.71
N ALA A 75 13.02 -53.85 23.31
CA ALA A 75 13.69 -52.79 24.08
C ALA A 75 14.09 -51.59 23.18
N SER A 76 14.62 -51.85 21.99
CA SER A 76 14.97 -50.81 20.99
C SER A 76 13.73 -50.01 20.60
N GLY A 77 12.67 -50.69 20.21
CA GLY A 77 11.41 -50.00 19.85
C GLY A 77 10.85 -49.13 20.96
N LYS A 78 10.95 -49.59 22.23
CA LYS A 78 10.53 -48.79 23.39
C LYS A 78 11.39 -47.54 23.59
N LEU A 79 12.71 -47.68 23.49
CA LEU A 79 13.67 -46.56 23.62
C LEU A 79 13.50 -45.56 22.48
N GLU A 80 13.30 -46.02 21.26
CA GLU A 80 13.03 -45.14 20.10
C GLU A 80 11.72 -44.37 20.27
N ALA A 81 10.65 -45.03 20.72
CA ALA A 81 9.38 -44.39 21.00
C ALA A 81 9.50 -43.32 22.09
N GLN A 82 10.23 -43.63 23.18
CA GLN A 82 10.49 -42.67 24.25
C GLN A 82 11.33 -41.46 23.77
N ALA A 83 12.36 -41.73 22.96
CA ALA A 83 13.19 -40.68 22.39
C ALA A 83 12.36 -39.77 21.45
N LEU A 84 11.49 -40.37 20.63
CA LEU A 84 10.58 -39.59 19.76
C LEU A 84 9.59 -38.76 20.57
N GLU A 85 8.97 -39.33 21.60
CA GLU A 85 8.05 -38.60 22.47
C GLU A 85 8.72 -37.41 23.16
N GLN A 86 9.95 -37.62 23.67
CA GLN A 86 10.71 -36.53 24.28
C GLN A 86 11.04 -35.44 23.26
N ARG A 87 11.52 -35.83 22.06
CA ARG A 87 11.80 -34.87 21.00
C ARG A 87 10.57 -34.07 20.60
N LEU A 88 9.42 -34.72 20.45
CA LEU A 88 8.17 -34.03 20.12
C LEU A 88 7.74 -33.05 21.21
N LYS A 89 8.03 -33.33 22.48
CA LYS A 89 7.78 -32.40 23.60
C LYS A 89 8.73 -31.22 23.56
N ASP A 90 10.03 -31.47 23.30
CA ASP A 90 11.07 -30.47 23.28
C ASP A 90 10.96 -29.53 22.04
N GLU A 91 10.46 -30.06 20.91
CA GLU A 91 10.22 -29.33 19.68
C GLU A 91 8.81 -28.68 19.63
N ALA A 92 7.99 -28.81 20.68
CA ALA A 92 6.66 -28.21 20.70
C ALA A 92 6.74 -26.68 20.66
N VAL A 93 6.11 -26.08 19.66
CA VAL A 93 6.03 -24.64 19.48
C VAL A 93 4.64 -24.17 19.90
N ASP A 94 4.57 -23.12 20.71
CA ASP A 94 3.31 -22.48 21.04
C ASP A 94 2.77 -21.71 19.82
N VAL A 95 1.80 -22.31 19.15
CA VAL A 95 1.15 -21.73 17.97
C VAL A 95 0.17 -20.60 18.31
N THR A 96 -0.08 -20.33 19.59
CA THR A 96 -0.94 -19.22 20.03
C THR A 96 -0.18 -17.90 20.13
N ILE A 97 1.15 -17.93 20.10
CA ILE A 97 1.96 -16.73 20.05
C ILE A 97 1.66 -16.00 18.73
N PRO A 98 1.21 -14.73 18.77
CA PRO A 98 0.91 -13.98 17.55
C PRO A 98 2.16 -13.85 16.68
N GLY A 99 1.98 -14.06 15.38
CA GLY A 99 3.01 -13.84 14.38
C GLY A 99 3.38 -12.36 14.25
N ARG A 100 4.38 -12.08 13.40
CA ARG A 100 4.74 -10.69 13.08
C ARG A 100 3.56 -10.01 12.38
N GLU A 101 3.03 -8.94 12.98
CA GLU A 101 2.05 -8.08 12.31
C GLU A 101 2.65 -7.49 11.03
N VAL A 102 1.96 -7.71 9.91
CA VAL A 102 2.27 -7.03 8.65
C VAL A 102 1.58 -5.68 8.69
N LYS A 103 2.36 -4.60 8.84
CA LYS A 103 1.82 -3.24 8.70
C LYS A 103 1.40 -3.03 7.25
N LEU A 104 0.10 -2.81 7.02
CA LEU A 104 -0.41 -2.40 5.72
C LEU A 104 -0.03 -0.94 5.46
N GLY A 105 0.40 -0.65 4.23
CA GLY A 105 0.63 0.72 3.81
C GLY A 105 -0.69 1.47 3.62
N HIS A 106 -0.64 2.79 3.75
CA HIS A 106 -1.78 3.69 3.57
C HIS A 106 -1.50 4.67 2.43
N LYS A 107 -2.55 5.11 1.74
CA LYS A 107 -2.41 6.19 0.75
C LYS A 107 -2.20 7.52 1.46
N HIS A 108 -1.34 8.34 0.88
CA HIS A 108 -1.14 9.72 1.33
C HIS A 108 -2.47 10.51 1.25
N PRO A 109 -2.81 11.39 2.23
CA PRO A 109 -4.09 12.11 2.25
C PRO A 109 -4.36 12.94 0.99
N MET A 110 -3.33 13.45 0.32
CA MET A 110 -3.46 14.12 -0.97
C MET A 110 -4.03 13.21 -2.06
N TYR A 111 -3.54 11.96 -2.13
CA TYR A 111 -4.04 11.00 -3.12
C TYR A 111 -5.44 10.51 -2.78
N LEU A 112 -5.79 10.42 -1.49
CA LEU A 112 -7.18 10.13 -1.10
C LEU A 112 -8.13 11.23 -1.57
N ALA A 113 -7.79 12.49 -1.36
CA ALA A 113 -8.59 13.63 -1.85
C ALA A 113 -8.65 13.68 -3.38
N LEU A 114 -7.53 13.38 -4.07
CA LEU A 114 -7.48 13.35 -5.52
C LEU A 114 -8.37 12.24 -6.11
N ASP A 115 -8.33 11.04 -5.51
CA ASP A 115 -9.17 9.93 -5.97
C ASP A 115 -10.65 10.26 -5.77
N GLU A 116 -11.06 10.85 -4.63
CA GLU A 116 -12.44 11.31 -4.43
C GLU A 116 -12.87 12.31 -5.51
N ILE A 117 -12.02 13.29 -5.86
CA ILE A 117 -12.34 14.29 -6.91
C ILE A 117 -12.45 13.59 -8.27
N LYS A 118 -11.51 12.72 -8.63
CA LYS A 118 -11.55 11.98 -9.88
C LYS A 118 -12.82 11.15 -10.02
N ASP A 119 -13.19 10.41 -8.98
CA ASP A 119 -14.37 9.54 -9.00
C ASP A 119 -15.66 10.35 -9.20
N ILE A 120 -15.76 11.53 -8.57
CA ILE A 120 -16.89 12.44 -8.75
C ILE A 120 -16.99 12.89 -10.22
N PHE A 121 -15.89 13.35 -10.82
CA PHE A 121 -15.91 13.85 -12.19
C PHE A 121 -16.06 12.73 -13.22
N ILE A 122 -15.44 11.57 -13.01
CA ILE A 122 -15.64 10.38 -13.86
C ILE A 122 -17.11 9.97 -13.82
N GLY A 123 -17.74 9.97 -12.64
CA GLY A 123 -19.18 9.70 -12.48
C GLY A 123 -20.09 10.69 -13.22
N MET A 124 -19.61 11.91 -13.50
CA MET A 124 -20.28 12.92 -14.31
C MET A 124 -19.91 12.88 -15.80
N GLY A 125 -19.12 11.89 -16.25
CA GLY A 125 -18.73 11.69 -17.65
C GLY A 125 -17.52 12.50 -18.10
N PHE A 126 -16.63 12.92 -17.17
CA PHE A 126 -15.39 13.59 -17.52
C PHE A 126 -14.26 12.58 -17.78
N THR A 127 -13.38 12.91 -18.70
CA THR A 127 -12.12 12.19 -18.94
C THR A 127 -11.00 12.81 -18.13
N VAL A 128 -10.19 11.98 -17.48
CA VAL A 128 -9.00 12.43 -16.75
C VAL A 128 -7.83 12.48 -17.72
N LEU A 129 -7.19 13.65 -17.85
CA LEU A 129 -6.00 13.85 -18.67
C LEU A 129 -4.78 14.14 -17.78
N ASP A 130 -3.66 13.57 -18.16
CA ASP A 130 -2.36 13.86 -17.57
C ASP A 130 -1.46 14.59 -18.58
N GLY A 131 -0.50 15.37 -18.10
CA GLY A 131 0.37 16.14 -18.96
C GLY A 131 1.71 16.53 -18.33
N PRO A 132 2.65 17.07 -19.15
CA PRO A 132 3.99 17.37 -18.72
C PRO A 132 4.01 18.51 -17.69
N GLU A 133 4.94 18.42 -16.74
CA GLU A 133 5.20 19.48 -15.76
C GLU A 133 6.09 20.59 -16.34
N VAL A 134 6.99 20.23 -17.24
CA VAL A 134 7.78 21.17 -18.05
C VAL A 134 6.96 21.54 -19.27
N GLU A 135 6.66 22.82 -19.45
CA GLU A 135 5.69 23.28 -20.43
C GLU A 135 6.21 24.50 -21.21
N LEU A 136 5.60 24.74 -22.37
CA LEU A 136 5.85 25.94 -23.15
C LEU A 136 5.04 27.11 -22.59
N ALA A 137 5.68 28.27 -22.47
CA ALA A 137 5.02 29.52 -22.07
C ALA A 137 3.84 29.88 -22.98
N GLU A 138 3.93 29.55 -24.26
CA GLU A 138 2.82 29.67 -25.21
C GLU A 138 1.54 28.97 -24.71
N LEU A 139 1.65 27.70 -24.25
CA LEU A 139 0.50 26.93 -23.78
C LEU A 139 0.05 27.36 -22.38
N ASN A 140 1.01 27.80 -21.54
CA ASN A 140 0.69 28.21 -20.16
C ASN A 140 0.12 29.63 -20.07
N PHE A 141 0.38 30.50 -21.07
CA PHE A 141 0.01 31.91 -21.06
C PHE A 141 -0.65 32.39 -22.35
N ASP A 142 0.05 32.36 -23.50
CA ASP A 142 -0.40 33.01 -24.74
C ASP A 142 -1.73 32.44 -25.24
N ARG A 143 -1.83 31.11 -25.34
CA ARG A 143 -3.03 30.38 -25.72
C ARG A 143 -4.17 30.45 -24.68
N LEU A 144 -3.88 30.97 -23.49
CA LEU A 144 -4.83 31.24 -22.40
C LEU A 144 -5.12 32.74 -22.23
N ASN A 145 -4.89 33.53 -23.29
CA ASN A 145 -5.18 34.97 -23.31
C ASN A 145 -4.41 35.79 -22.25
N ALA A 146 -3.34 35.26 -21.65
CA ALA A 146 -2.46 35.98 -20.74
C ALA A 146 -1.29 36.56 -21.52
N GLY A 147 -1.40 37.82 -21.99
CA GLY A 147 -0.42 38.48 -22.83
C GLY A 147 0.90 38.79 -22.12
N GLU A 148 1.89 39.32 -22.88
CA GLU A 148 3.27 39.55 -22.41
C GLU A 148 3.38 40.42 -21.15
N GLY A 149 2.49 41.32 -20.88
CA GLY A 149 2.49 42.18 -19.68
C GLY A 149 1.76 41.60 -18.47
N HIS A 150 1.35 40.34 -18.51
CA HIS A 150 0.61 39.74 -17.39
C HIS A 150 1.54 39.45 -16.20
N PRO A 151 1.19 39.86 -14.94
CA PRO A 151 2.07 39.72 -13.77
C PRO A 151 2.57 38.29 -13.52
N SER A 152 1.71 37.29 -13.71
CA SER A 152 2.09 35.88 -13.48
C SER A 152 3.18 35.35 -14.43
N ARG A 153 3.56 36.12 -15.47
CA ARG A 153 4.69 35.81 -16.37
C ARG A 153 6.02 36.32 -15.82
N ASP A 154 6.00 37.11 -14.77
CA ASP A 154 7.23 37.66 -14.19
C ASP A 154 8.14 36.55 -13.67
N TRP A 155 9.44 36.79 -13.79
CA TRP A 155 10.46 35.88 -13.23
C TRP A 155 10.40 35.73 -11.70
N SER A 156 9.79 36.69 -11.03
CA SER A 156 9.49 36.59 -9.58
C SER A 156 8.47 35.52 -9.24
N ASP A 157 7.58 35.18 -10.15
CA ASP A 157 6.43 34.30 -9.91
C ASP A 157 6.56 32.94 -10.60
N THR A 158 7.30 32.88 -11.71
CA THR A 158 7.40 31.69 -12.59
C THR A 158 8.82 31.14 -12.68
N PHE A 159 8.95 29.80 -12.65
CA PHE A 159 10.22 29.10 -12.86
C PHE A 159 10.47 28.84 -14.34
N TYR A 160 11.32 29.62 -14.96
CA TYR A 160 11.77 29.43 -16.34
C TYR A 160 13.08 28.65 -16.41
N PHE A 161 13.28 27.91 -17.51
CA PHE A 161 14.51 27.16 -17.80
C PHE A 161 15.48 27.93 -18.72
N ASP A 162 14.96 28.89 -19.49
CA ASP A 162 15.72 29.65 -20.46
C ASP A 162 15.54 31.16 -20.27
N GLU A 163 16.51 31.94 -20.72
CA GLU A 163 16.49 33.40 -20.67
C GLU A 163 15.37 33.98 -21.55
N ASP A 164 15.00 33.30 -22.63
CA ASP A 164 13.92 33.69 -23.54
C ASP A 164 12.52 33.48 -22.93
N SER A 165 12.43 32.92 -21.74
CA SER A 165 11.15 32.63 -21.03
C SER A 165 10.15 31.79 -21.83
N ARG A 166 10.66 30.85 -22.67
CA ARG A 166 9.82 29.99 -23.52
C ARG A 166 9.49 28.66 -22.88
N VAL A 167 10.39 28.12 -22.05
CA VAL A 167 10.23 26.85 -21.37
C VAL A 167 10.22 27.09 -19.88
N MET A 168 9.24 26.49 -19.19
CA MET A 168 8.99 26.75 -17.78
C MET A 168 8.44 25.54 -17.05
N LEU A 169 8.46 25.54 -15.71
CA LEU A 169 7.59 24.69 -14.92
C LEU A 169 6.19 25.30 -14.94
N ARG A 170 5.17 24.50 -15.32
CA ARG A 170 3.79 24.99 -15.43
C ARG A 170 3.30 25.58 -14.10
N SER A 171 2.72 26.78 -14.16
CA SER A 171 2.15 27.49 -13.00
C SER A 171 0.69 27.10 -12.71
N GLN A 172 0.10 26.34 -13.60
CA GLN A 172 -1.29 25.84 -13.59
C GLN A 172 -1.40 24.58 -14.46
N THR A 173 -2.48 23.82 -14.32
CA THR A 173 -2.75 22.67 -15.19
C THR A 173 -3.54 23.04 -16.45
N SER A 174 -3.87 24.33 -16.64
CA SER A 174 -4.57 24.88 -17.82
C SER A 174 -3.94 24.57 -19.18
N PRO A 175 -2.61 24.39 -19.34
CA PRO A 175 -2.04 23.90 -20.60
C PRO A 175 -2.67 22.62 -21.11
N MET A 176 -3.17 21.76 -20.21
CA MET A 176 -3.89 20.54 -20.62
C MET A 176 -5.24 20.83 -21.24
N GLN A 177 -5.89 21.94 -20.89
CA GLN A 177 -7.11 22.41 -21.57
C GLN A 177 -6.80 22.80 -23.01
N VAL A 178 -5.68 23.50 -23.25
CA VAL A 178 -5.22 23.86 -24.61
C VAL A 178 -4.89 22.59 -25.40
N ARG A 179 -4.13 21.66 -24.84
CA ARG A 179 -3.81 20.38 -25.50
C ARG A 179 -5.06 19.55 -25.83
N ALA A 180 -6.07 19.56 -24.95
CA ALA A 180 -7.34 18.90 -25.19
C ALA A 180 -8.11 19.55 -26.36
N MET A 181 -8.15 20.88 -26.42
CA MET A 181 -8.76 21.61 -27.55
C MET A 181 -8.07 21.31 -28.89
N ASP A 182 -6.75 21.13 -28.89
CA ASP A 182 -5.96 20.83 -30.09
C ASP A 182 -6.09 19.37 -30.55
N SER A 183 -6.43 18.42 -29.67
CA SER A 183 -6.31 16.99 -29.96
C SER A 183 -7.62 16.19 -29.86
N MET A 184 -8.62 16.71 -29.15
CA MET A 184 -9.87 15.98 -28.89
C MET A 184 -11.01 16.50 -29.76
N PRO A 185 -11.91 15.62 -30.21
CA PRO A 185 -13.14 16.04 -30.88
C PRO A 185 -14.12 16.68 -29.89
N LEU A 186 -14.89 17.66 -30.36
CA LEU A 186 -16.00 18.23 -29.61
C LEU A 186 -17.18 17.26 -29.56
N PRO A 187 -17.93 17.19 -28.45
CA PRO A 187 -17.77 17.98 -27.23
C PRO A 187 -16.63 17.49 -26.33
N ILE A 188 -16.01 18.41 -25.59
CA ILE A 188 -14.91 18.13 -24.67
C ILE A 188 -15.40 18.21 -23.23
N ARG A 189 -15.09 17.21 -22.40
CA ARG A 189 -15.32 17.19 -20.94
C ARG A 189 -14.14 16.53 -20.27
N ILE A 190 -13.28 17.32 -19.65
CA ILE A 190 -12.02 16.84 -19.06
C ILE A 190 -11.81 17.39 -17.66
N ILE A 191 -11.02 16.65 -16.88
CA ILE A 191 -10.26 17.17 -15.75
C ILE A 191 -8.78 16.88 -15.94
N ALA A 192 -7.93 17.79 -15.49
CA ALA A 192 -6.49 17.68 -15.56
C ALA A 192 -5.89 17.90 -14.17
N PRO A 193 -5.69 16.83 -13.38
CA PRO A 193 -4.95 16.90 -12.14
C PRO A 193 -3.45 16.97 -12.40
N GLY A 194 -2.70 17.66 -11.53
CA GLY A 194 -1.25 17.65 -11.65
C GLY A 194 -0.53 18.62 -10.74
N ARG A 195 0.78 18.44 -10.65
CA ARG A 195 1.67 19.36 -9.94
C ARG A 195 1.84 20.65 -10.72
N VAL A 196 1.94 21.75 -9.99
CA VAL A 196 2.15 23.08 -10.50
C VAL A 196 3.17 23.81 -9.64
N TYR A 197 3.79 24.86 -10.17
CA TYR A 197 4.94 25.49 -9.57
C TYR A 197 4.82 27.01 -9.64
N ARG A 198 5.02 27.69 -8.50
CA ARG A 198 5.09 29.15 -8.39
C ARG A 198 6.20 29.52 -7.43
N LYS A 199 6.84 30.68 -7.63
CA LYS A 199 7.91 31.15 -6.73
C LYS A 199 7.35 31.74 -5.43
N ASP A 200 6.41 31.04 -4.80
CA ASP A 200 5.86 31.42 -3.52
C ASP A 200 6.79 31.03 -2.37
N GLU A 201 6.84 31.84 -1.32
CA GLU A 201 7.52 31.48 -0.08
C GLU A 201 6.71 30.41 0.68
N VAL A 202 7.43 29.50 1.37
CA VAL A 202 6.82 28.42 2.13
C VAL A 202 6.21 28.94 3.43
N ASP A 203 4.90 28.84 3.56
CA ASP A 203 4.18 29.12 4.81
C ASP A 203 3.08 28.06 5.11
N ALA A 204 2.21 28.31 6.06
CA ALA A 204 1.12 27.41 6.42
C ALA A 204 0.06 27.21 5.32
N THR A 205 0.09 28.01 4.25
CA THR A 205 -0.92 28.11 3.19
C THR A 205 -0.35 28.10 1.78
N HIS A 206 0.94 28.30 1.62
CA HIS A 206 1.66 28.38 0.33
C HIS A 206 2.85 27.42 0.29
N SER A 207 3.09 26.88 -0.89
CA SER A 207 4.25 26.06 -1.24
C SER A 207 4.65 26.36 -2.69
N PRO A 208 5.96 26.42 -3.00
CA PRO A 208 6.41 26.62 -4.37
C PRO A 208 6.02 25.47 -5.32
N MET A 209 5.75 24.32 -4.79
CA MET A 209 5.17 23.17 -5.49
C MET A 209 3.87 22.78 -4.81
N PHE A 210 2.78 22.73 -5.57
CA PHE A 210 1.46 22.32 -5.09
C PHE A 210 0.70 21.61 -6.21
N HIS A 211 -0.53 21.16 -5.93
CA HIS A 211 -1.33 20.44 -6.91
C HIS A 211 -2.62 21.17 -7.23
N GLN A 212 -2.98 21.13 -8.51
CA GLN A 212 -4.27 21.60 -8.99
C GLN A 212 -5.05 20.47 -9.65
N VAL A 213 -6.37 20.58 -9.61
CA VAL A 213 -7.28 19.85 -10.49
C VAL A 213 -8.07 20.89 -11.24
N GLU A 214 -7.81 21.03 -12.53
CA GLU A 214 -8.60 21.90 -13.40
C GLU A 214 -9.54 21.07 -14.25
N GLY A 215 -10.66 21.65 -14.61
CA GLY A 215 -11.63 21.00 -15.49
C GLY A 215 -12.21 21.97 -16.51
N MET A 216 -12.61 21.39 -17.63
CA MET A 216 -13.14 22.13 -18.76
C MET A 216 -14.29 21.37 -19.43
N VAL A 217 -15.32 22.09 -19.81
CA VAL A 217 -16.37 21.59 -20.72
C VAL A 217 -16.49 22.56 -21.89
N ILE A 218 -16.52 22.02 -23.11
CA ILE A 218 -16.85 22.76 -24.34
C ILE A 218 -17.91 21.97 -25.10
N ASP A 219 -19.06 22.58 -25.32
CA ASP A 219 -20.18 22.00 -26.07
C ASP A 219 -21.07 23.15 -26.63
N LYS A 220 -22.10 22.81 -27.39
CA LYS A 220 -23.08 23.78 -27.86
C LYS A 220 -23.99 24.22 -26.74
N GLY A 221 -24.15 25.53 -26.58
CA GLY A 221 -25.11 26.11 -25.66
C GLY A 221 -24.79 25.94 -24.17
N VAL A 222 -23.53 25.72 -23.81
CA VAL A 222 -23.06 25.65 -22.42
C VAL A 222 -23.15 27.01 -21.74
N THR A 223 -23.62 27.04 -20.52
CA THR A 223 -23.95 28.29 -19.80
C THR A 223 -23.26 28.35 -18.43
N MET A 224 -23.24 29.55 -17.85
CA MET A 224 -22.81 29.77 -16.46
C MET A 224 -23.69 29.01 -15.45
N ALA A 225 -24.94 28.71 -15.78
CA ALA A 225 -25.82 27.89 -14.94
C ALA A 225 -25.34 26.44 -14.87
N ASP A 226 -24.84 25.89 -16.00
CA ASP A 226 -24.26 24.53 -16.05
C ASP A 226 -22.98 24.44 -15.21
N LEU A 227 -22.11 25.45 -15.30
CA LEU A 227 -20.93 25.56 -14.43
C LEU A 227 -21.32 25.53 -12.96
N LYS A 228 -22.26 26.43 -12.55
CA LYS A 228 -22.72 26.50 -11.16
C LYS A 228 -23.36 25.18 -10.69
N GLY A 229 -24.17 24.55 -11.53
CA GLY A 229 -24.81 23.26 -11.23
C GLY A 229 -23.77 22.15 -11.00
N THR A 230 -22.81 22.03 -11.91
CA THR A 230 -21.71 21.07 -11.81
C THR A 230 -20.88 21.27 -10.54
N LEU A 231 -20.43 22.50 -10.27
CA LEU A 231 -19.61 22.81 -9.10
C LEU A 231 -20.38 22.62 -7.78
N ASN A 232 -21.67 22.94 -7.72
CA ASN A 232 -22.50 22.65 -6.55
C ASN A 232 -22.61 21.15 -6.29
N THR A 233 -22.79 20.34 -7.34
CA THR A 233 -22.80 18.88 -7.22
C THR A 233 -21.48 18.35 -6.67
N VAL A 234 -20.35 18.85 -7.16
CA VAL A 234 -19.02 18.49 -6.66
C VAL A 234 -18.88 18.83 -5.17
N VAL A 235 -19.28 20.03 -4.77
CA VAL A 235 -19.20 20.47 -3.37
C VAL A 235 -20.08 19.62 -2.46
N GLU A 236 -21.29 19.28 -2.88
CA GLU A 236 -22.18 18.41 -2.11
C GLU A 236 -21.64 16.98 -1.96
N GLN A 237 -20.98 16.46 -2.98
CA GLN A 237 -20.36 15.13 -2.90
C GLN A 237 -19.11 15.14 -2.02
N LEU A 238 -18.24 16.15 -2.11
CA LEU A 238 -17.03 16.27 -1.31
C LEU A 238 -17.29 16.60 0.17
N TYR A 239 -18.27 17.45 0.45
CA TYR A 239 -18.44 18.03 1.78
C TYR A 239 -19.81 17.75 2.42
N GLY A 240 -20.66 17.04 1.72
CA GLY A 240 -21.99 16.64 2.19
C GLY A 240 -23.13 17.50 1.65
N LYS A 241 -24.31 16.88 1.56
CA LYS A 241 -25.54 17.54 1.07
C LYS A 241 -25.88 18.78 1.89
N GLY A 242 -26.30 19.82 1.20
CA GLY A 242 -26.70 21.10 1.82
C GLY A 242 -25.54 22.03 2.17
N THR A 243 -24.30 21.69 1.78
CA THR A 243 -23.16 22.61 1.89
C THR A 243 -23.45 23.86 1.07
N LYS A 244 -23.48 25.01 1.71
CA LYS A 244 -23.78 26.28 1.05
C LYS A 244 -22.58 26.81 0.30
N THR A 245 -22.82 27.31 -0.91
CA THR A 245 -21.82 27.90 -1.80
C THR A 245 -22.20 29.36 -2.09
N ARG A 246 -21.20 30.16 -2.42
CA ARG A 246 -21.31 31.53 -2.84
C ARG A 246 -20.39 31.78 -4.03
N PHE A 247 -20.89 32.40 -5.09
CA PHE A 247 -20.09 32.82 -6.23
C PHE A 247 -19.85 34.33 -6.15
N ARG A 248 -18.58 34.73 -6.24
CA ARG A 248 -18.16 36.13 -6.28
C ARG A 248 -17.56 36.46 -7.63
N PRO A 249 -17.89 37.61 -8.26
CA PRO A 249 -17.18 38.04 -9.46
C PRO A 249 -15.69 38.15 -9.22
N HIS A 250 -14.91 37.70 -10.21
CA HIS A 250 -13.47 37.82 -10.24
C HIS A 250 -12.98 38.02 -11.67
N HIS A 251 -11.71 38.24 -11.89
CA HIS A 251 -11.14 38.37 -13.21
C HIS A 251 -10.01 37.34 -13.43
N PHE A 252 -10.12 36.56 -14.53
CA PHE A 252 -9.05 35.75 -15.07
C PHE A 252 -8.93 36.02 -16.57
N PRO A 253 -7.70 36.05 -17.17
CA PRO A 253 -7.54 36.39 -18.58
C PRO A 253 -8.17 35.39 -19.54
N PHE A 254 -8.30 34.15 -19.11
CA PHE A 254 -8.80 33.01 -19.92
C PHE A 254 -10.30 32.73 -19.74
N THR A 255 -11.00 33.46 -18.85
CA THR A 255 -12.45 33.31 -18.64
C THR A 255 -13.16 34.66 -18.59
N GLU A 256 -14.38 34.72 -19.15
CA GLU A 256 -15.28 35.88 -19.08
C GLU A 256 -16.76 35.44 -19.31
N PRO A 257 -17.67 35.63 -18.34
CA PRO A 257 -17.40 36.12 -16.99
C PRO A 257 -16.64 35.14 -16.13
N SER A 258 -15.83 35.67 -15.21
CA SER A 258 -15.08 34.90 -14.23
C SER A 258 -15.68 35.02 -12.83
N CYS A 259 -15.48 34.01 -12.02
CA CYS A 259 -15.90 34.03 -10.63
C CYS A 259 -14.98 33.18 -9.74
N GLU A 260 -14.97 33.47 -8.49
CA GLU A 260 -14.52 32.59 -7.42
C GLU A 260 -15.72 31.95 -6.73
N MET A 261 -15.54 30.68 -6.30
CA MET A 261 -16.54 29.97 -5.53
C MET A 261 -16.04 29.77 -4.11
N ASP A 262 -16.81 30.28 -3.16
CA ASP A 262 -16.60 30.06 -1.74
C ASP A 262 -17.55 28.99 -1.22
N VAL A 263 -17.13 28.29 -0.19
CA VAL A 263 -17.96 27.39 0.61
C VAL A 263 -18.10 27.89 2.02
N GLN A 264 -19.26 27.67 2.62
CA GLN A 264 -19.51 28.04 4.02
C GLN A 264 -18.49 27.39 4.94
N CYS A 265 -17.93 28.16 5.86
CA CYS A 265 -16.93 27.66 6.80
C CYS A 265 -17.52 26.53 7.66
N HIS A 266 -16.93 25.33 7.56
CA HIS A 266 -17.37 24.15 8.29
C HIS A 266 -17.17 24.26 9.81
N LYS A 267 -16.24 25.12 10.27
CA LYS A 267 -15.91 25.25 11.68
C LYS A 267 -16.89 26.17 12.43
N CYS A 268 -17.34 27.23 11.80
CA CYS A 268 -18.23 28.23 12.44
C CYS A 268 -19.62 28.26 11.84
N GLY A 269 -19.93 27.47 10.82
CA GLY A 269 -21.24 27.46 10.19
C GLY A 269 -21.64 28.81 9.54
N GLY A 270 -20.66 29.63 9.15
CA GLY A 270 -20.90 30.94 8.53
C GLY A 270 -20.90 32.14 9.45
N VAL A 271 -20.72 31.94 10.77
CA VAL A 271 -20.75 33.04 11.76
C VAL A 271 -19.46 33.89 11.74
N GLY A 272 -18.35 33.29 11.35
CA GLY A 272 -17.02 33.90 11.41
C GLY A 272 -16.14 33.27 12.50
N CYS A 273 -14.91 32.92 12.17
CA CYS A 273 -13.91 32.38 13.09
C CYS A 273 -12.49 32.65 12.59
N PRO A 274 -11.44 32.36 13.36
CA PRO A 274 -10.06 32.53 12.90
C PRO A 274 -9.73 31.75 11.62
N THR A 275 -10.33 30.57 11.42
CA THR A 275 -10.11 29.73 10.21
C THR A 275 -10.59 30.41 8.92
N CYS A 276 -11.72 31.12 8.97
CA CYS A 276 -12.24 31.88 7.84
C CYS A 276 -11.95 33.39 7.97
N LYS A 277 -11.02 33.78 8.84
CA LYS A 277 -10.61 35.16 9.08
C LYS A 277 -11.79 36.09 9.39
N GLY A 278 -12.84 35.59 10.07
CA GLY A 278 -14.04 36.33 10.43
C GLY A 278 -15.14 36.40 9.36
N GLU A 279 -14.88 35.95 8.13
CA GLU A 279 -15.83 36.10 7.01
C GLU A 279 -16.98 35.08 6.98
N GLY A 280 -16.82 33.94 7.63
CA GLY A 280 -17.79 32.83 7.58
C GLY A 280 -17.70 31.98 6.30
N TRP A 281 -16.86 32.35 5.34
CA TRP A 281 -16.69 31.72 4.05
C TRP A 281 -15.22 31.40 3.80
N ILE A 282 -14.96 30.35 3.00
CA ILE A 282 -13.62 29.94 2.60
C ILE A 282 -13.63 29.75 1.10
N GLU A 283 -12.73 30.44 0.41
CA GLU A 283 -12.50 30.26 -1.03
C GLU A 283 -12.08 28.83 -1.33
N LEU A 284 -12.72 28.23 -2.33
CA LEU A 284 -12.44 26.87 -2.77
C LEU A 284 -11.73 26.82 -4.12
N LEU A 285 -12.24 27.59 -5.11
CA LEU A 285 -11.81 27.52 -6.49
C LEU A 285 -12.11 28.80 -7.28
N GLY A 286 -11.35 28.98 -8.37
CA GLY A 286 -11.68 29.93 -9.42
C GLY A 286 -12.36 29.24 -10.60
N ALA A 287 -13.28 29.92 -11.28
CA ALA A 287 -14.01 29.39 -12.42
C ALA A 287 -14.53 30.50 -13.34
N GLY A 288 -15.01 30.12 -14.51
CA GLY A 288 -15.68 31.05 -15.42
C GLY A 288 -16.04 30.43 -16.77
N MET A 289 -16.74 31.22 -17.58
CA MET A 289 -16.95 30.85 -19.00
C MET A 289 -15.66 31.07 -19.76
N ILE A 290 -15.29 30.14 -20.63
CA ILE A 290 -14.06 30.25 -21.43
C ILE A 290 -14.15 31.50 -22.30
N HIS A 291 -13.10 32.32 -22.25
CA HIS A 291 -13.03 33.55 -23.06
C HIS A 291 -13.09 33.21 -24.56
N PRO A 292 -13.92 33.89 -25.37
CA PRO A 292 -14.06 33.60 -26.82
C PRO A 292 -12.73 33.53 -27.55
N ARG A 293 -11.78 34.40 -27.23
CA ARG A 293 -10.43 34.41 -27.84
C ARG A 293 -9.65 33.11 -27.57
N VAL A 294 -9.85 32.43 -26.44
CA VAL A 294 -9.22 31.14 -26.15
C VAL A 294 -9.77 30.06 -27.10
N LEU A 295 -11.07 30.07 -27.35
CA LEU A 295 -11.72 29.16 -28.33
C LEU A 295 -11.23 29.45 -29.76
N GLU A 296 -11.18 30.72 -30.16
CA GLU A 296 -10.67 31.15 -31.48
C GLU A 296 -9.23 30.70 -31.73
N MET A 297 -8.34 30.87 -30.73
CA MET A 297 -6.96 30.41 -30.82
C MET A 297 -6.82 28.89 -30.96
N ALA A 298 -7.82 28.14 -30.52
CA ALA A 298 -7.90 26.68 -30.69
C ALA A 298 -8.66 26.28 -31.98
N GLY A 299 -9.06 27.24 -32.84
CA GLY A 299 -9.84 26.99 -34.05
C GLY A 299 -11.29 26.57 -33.81
N ILE A 300 -11.82 26.84 -32.61
CA ILE A 300 -13.21 26.53 -32.23
C ILE A 300 -14.05 27.83 -32.39
N ASP A 301 -15.14 27.74 -33.18
CA ASP A 301 -16.03 28.86 -33.43
C ASP A 301 -16.84 29.25 -32.19
N PRO A 302 -16.62 30.40 -31.54
CA PRO A 302 -17.31 30.80 -30.33
C PRO A 302 -18.78 31.23 -30.58
N SER A 303 -19.20 31.38 -31.82
CA SER A 303 -20.60 31.60 -32.16
C SER A 303 -21.45 30.32 -32.11
N VAL A 304 -20.80 29.16 -32.20
CA VAL A 304 -21.43 27.82 -32.18
C VAL A 304 -21.21 27.11 -30.85
N TYR A 305 -20.01 27.23 -30.30
CA TYR A 305 -19.58 26.54 -29.08
C TYR A 305 -19.33 27.52 -27.95
N SER A 306 -19.68 27.12 -26.78
CA SER A 306 -19.34 27.79 -25.53
C SER A 306 -18.76 26.79 -24.56
N GLY A 307 -18.13 27.26 -23.51
CA GLY A 307 -17.53 26.38 -22.52
C GLY A 307 -17.30 27.08 -21.18
N TRP A 308 -16.97 26.29 -20.21
CA TRP A 308 -16.54 26.76 -18.90
C TRP A 308 -15.34 25.99 -18.40
N ALA A 309 -14.58 26.63 -17.52
CA ALA A 309 -13.45 26.03 -16.85
C ALA A 309 -13.42 26.39 -15.37
N PHE A 310 -12.75 25.56 -14.58
CA PHE A 310 -12.49 25.79 -13.15
C PHE A 310 -11.12 25.25 -12.75
N GLY A 311 -10.57 25.74 -11.62
CA GLY A 311 -9.34 25.22 -11.03
C GLY A 311 -9.45 25.15 -9.51
N ILE A 312 -9.24 23.95 -8.96
CA ILE A 312 -9.25 23.65 -7.52
C ILE A 312 -7.82 23.37 -7.05
N GLY A 313 -7.38 24.00 -5.96
CA GLY A 313 -6.17 23.61 -5.23
C GLY A 313 -6.40 22.33 -4.43
N LEU A 314 -5.66 21.28 -4.74
CA LEU A 314 -5.87 19.96 -4.12
C LEU A 314 -5.51 19.98 -2.64
N GLU A 315 -4.43 20.68 -2.24
CA GLU A 315 -4.03 20.82 -0.84
C GLU A 315 -5.13 21.44 0.01
N ARG A 316 -5.75 22.53 -0.47
CA ARG A 316 -6.86 23.18 0.26
C ARG A 316 -8.03 22.23 0.44
N THR A 317 -8.30 21.40 -0.56
CA THR A 317 -9.35 20.38 -0.49
C THR A 317 -8.99 19.28 0.52
N ALA A 318 -7.76 18.74 0.48
CA ALA A 318 -7.28 17.74 1.41
C ALA A 318 -7.23 18.27 2.86
N MET A 319 -6.68 19.49 3.06
CA MET A 319 -6.63 20.14 4.38
C MET A 319 -8.03 20.28 4.98
N ARG A 320 -9.00 20.68 4.18
CA ARG A 320 -10.39 20.79 4.63
C ARG A 320 -11.01 19.42 4.92
N ARG A 321 -10.82 18.44 4.03
CA ARG A 321 -11.38 17.10 4.12
C ARG A 321 -10.89 16.36 5.36
N PHE A 322 -9.60 16.48 5.63
CA PHE A 322 -8.92 15.78 6.72
C PHE A 322 -8.62 16.66 7.94
N LYS A 323 -9.09 17.91 7.95
CA LYS A 323 -8.90 18.88 9.06
C LYS A 323 -7.43 19.16 9.36
N ILE A 324 -6.57 19.16 8.33
CA ILE A 324 -5.15 19.49 8.44
C ILE A 324 -5.04 21.02 8.60
N ALA A 325 -4.32 21.48 9.61
CA ALA A 325 -4.25 22.90 9.95
C ALA A 325 -3.12 23.66 9.24
N ASP A 326 -2.09 22.95 8.78
CA ASP A 326 -0.87 23.52 8.21
C ASP A 326 -0.47 22.70 6.98
N LEU A 327 -0.29 23.41 5.86
CA LEU A 327 0.06 22.80 4.56
C LEU A 327 1.41 22.09 4.59
N ARG A 328 2.36 22.58 5.38
CA ARG A 328 3.71 21.98 5.49
C ARG A 328 3.68 20.53 5.95
N LEU A 329 2.72 20.17 6.83
CA LEU A 329 2.54 18.79 7.29
C LEU A 329 2.33 17.78 6.16
N ILE A 330 1.75 18.23 5.04
CA ILE A 330 1.52 17.39 3.86
C ILE A 330 2.83 17.01 3.19
N PHE A 331 3.85 17.86 3.26
CA PHE A 331 5.12 17.72 2.52
C PHE A 331 6.31 17.30 3.40
N GLU A 332 6.19 17.36 4.73
CA GLU A 332 7.27 17.04 5.68
C GLU A 332 7.57 15.53 5.78
N ASN A 333 6.70 14.68 5.26
CA ASN A 333 6.85 13.22 5.28
C ASN A 333 7.02 12.64 6.70
N ASP A 334 6.38 13.24 7.70
CA ASP A 334 6.37 12.74 9.09
C ASP A 334 5.46 11.50 9.18
N VAL A 335 6.03 10.36 9.52
CA VAL A 335 5.30 9.08 9.63
C VAL A 335 4.15 9.19 10.65
N ARG A 336 4.33 9.90 11.75
CA ARG A 336 3.28 10.10 12.79
C ARG A 336 2.08 10.88 12.25
N PHE A 337 2.31 11.76 11.28
CA PHE A 337 1.23 12.45 10.57
C PHE A 337 0.56 11.52 9.56
N LEU A 338 1.34 10.80 8.76
CA LEU A 338 0.83 9.94 7.71
C LEU A 338 0.06 8.72 8.24
N GLU A 339 0.42 8.20 9.41
CA GLU A 339 -0.28 7.07 10.06
C GLU A 339 -1.69 7.43 10.58
N GLN A 340 -2.11 8.70 10.48
CA GLN A 340 -3.45 9.16 10.90
C GLN A 340 -4.53 8.97 9.81
N PHE A 341 -4.14 8.59 8.59
CA PHE A 341 -5.01 8.53 7.42
C PHE A 341 -5.14 7.14 6.82
#